data_e6fda5008cd22aa05e46034ddcb77e10
#
_entry.id   e6fda5008cd22aa05e46034ddcb77e10
#
_cell.length_a   1.000
_cell.length_b   1.000
_cell.length_c   1.000
_cell.angle_alpha   90.00
_cell.angle_beta   90.00
_cell.angle_gamma   90.00
#
_symmetry.space_group_name_H-M   'P 1'
#
loop_
_entity.id
_entity.type
_entity.pdbx_description
1 polymer ?
#
loop_
_entity_poly.entity_id
_entity_poly.type
_entity_poly.pdbx_seq_one_letter_code
_entity_poly.pdbx_strand_id
1 'polypeptide(L)'
;MTFKEMVERILSCCPGVSKESVLERLEAERRRAGGLIADETLLRMIAAGFGCEVLNGEAVAPALLLGDLIPGLNDISVVGRVVAVFSPRAFNGSRRGRFAGLLIADKSGVLRVVLWNDKAGLTESGGVNVGEVIRLRHVYTREDYGGRVEVHVGEKCTVEVNPADVRSKDYPSISKFTTRIRELPRVQKGSRVNVAGTVKRLGSVSQFERPDAKSGKVMRFVLSDGTGEASIVIWNEKVDEFEGLLKLGVGLEVVNAKVRKATGGELEVHVDGATYVGVQAFSEFLPLAGLKEGLEGVNVVGEVVTGPMVRDVKTSRQEVLKLATFELMDETGRMWVSAWRGHVDSVKDLKVGDRIVIKNAYVKRGFGDQLELSTRNATSIAKET
;
A
#
# COMPACT_ATOMS: atom_id res chain seq x y z
N MET A 1 12.64 24.40 -11.69
CA MET A 1 12.18 25.37 -12.73
C MET A 1 13.41 26.09 -13.23
N THR A 2 13.67 26.07 -14.53
CA THR A 2 14.84 26.76 -15.13
C THR A 2 14.61 28.27 -15.19
N PHE A 3 15.69 29.03 -15.27
CA PHE A 3 15.66 30.50 -15.45
C PHE A 3 14.69 30.92 -16.58
N LYS A 4 14.74 30.24 -17.73
CA LYS A 4 13.88 30.51 -18.88
C LYS A 4 12.40 30.28 -18.57
N GLU A 5 12.07 29.18 -17.89
CA GLU A 5 10.70 28.87 -17.45
C GLU A 5 10.16 29.89 -16.45
N MET A 6 11.01 30.43 -15.59
CA MET A 6 10.62 31.49 -14.64
C MET A 6 10.27 32.79 -15.36
N VAL A 7 11.07 33.21 -16.33
CA VAL A 7 10.81 34.42 -17.11
C VAL A 7 9.52 34.24 -17.94
N GLU A 8 9.34 33.11 -18.62
CA GLU A 8 8.12 32.82 -19.40
C GLU A 8 6.86 32.84 -18.54
N ARG A 9 6.97 32.38 -17.29
CA ARG A 9 5.86 32.38 -16.36
C ARG A 9 5.53 33.78 -15.83
N ILE A 10 6.52 34.64 -15.60
CA ILE A 10 6.28 36.06 -15.28
C ILE A 10 5.52 36.75 -16.41
N LEU A 11 5.94 36.53 -17.64
CA LEU A 11 5.29 37.12 -18.82
C LEU A 11 3.85 36.63 -19.01
N SER A 12 3.58 35.36 -18.70
CA SER A 12 2.22 34.82 -18.80
C SER A 12 1.28 35.33 -17.70
N CYS A 13 1.80 35.61 -16.51
CA CYS A 13 1.01 36.12 -15.37
C CYS A 13 0.81 37.65 -15.42
N CYS A 14 1.69 38.39 -16.10
CA CYS A 14 1.66 39.85 -16.16
C CYS A 14 1.61 40.33 -17.64
N PRO A 15 0.41 40.34 -18.29
CA PRO A 15 0.29 40.64 -19.72
C PRO A 15 0.79 42.01 -20.15
N GLY A 16 1.12 42.92 -19.25
CA GLY A 16 1.66 44.26 -19.49
C GLY A 16 3.17 44.39 -19.34
N VAL A 17 3.89 43.30 -19.05
CA VAL A 17 5.33 43.31 -18.77
C VAL A 17 6.07 42.66 -19.94
N SER A 18 7.06 43.38 -20.52
CA SER A 18 7.89 42.80 -21.57
C SER A 18 9.07 42.00 -21.00
N LYS A 19 9.60 41.09 -21.78
CA LYS A 19 10.78 40.30 -21.41
C LYS A 19 12.00 41.17 -21.12
N GLU A 20 12.16 42.23 -21.94
CA GLU A 20 13.22 43.21 -21.80
C GLU A 20 13.13 43.90 -20.43
N SER A 21 11.92 44.31 -20.01
CA SER A 21 11.69 44.96 -18.70
C SER A 21 12.02 44.06 -17.55
N VAL A 22 11.74 42.76 -17.66
CA VAL A 22 12.09 41.75 -16.62
C VAL A 22 13.62 41.64 -16.51
N LEU A 23 14.32 41.56 -17.62
CA LEU A 23 15.76 41.40 -17.70
C LEU A 23 16.52 42.68 -17.19
N GLU A 24 16.06 43.86 -17.58
CA GLU A 24 16.61 45.12 -17.10
C GLU A 24 16.47 45.23 -15.56
N ARG A 25 15.31 44.86 -15.07
CA ARG A 25 15.06 44.89 -13.59
C ARG A 25 15.90 43.85 -12.86
N LEU A 26 16.13 42.69 -13.47
CA LEU A 26 17.02 41.68 -12.92
C LEU A 26 18.46 42.17 -12.85
N GLU A 27 18.95 42.82 -13.89
CA GLU A 27 20.31 43.40 -13.88
C GLU A 27 20.46 44.55 -12.86
N ALA A 28 19.41 45.33 -12.68
CA ALA A 28 19.39 46.38 -11.67
C ALA A 28 19.46 45.79 -10.24
N GLU A 29 18.65 44.75 -9.95
CA GLU A 29 18.67 44.07 -8.65
C GLU A 29 19.97 43.26 -8.43
N ARG A 30 20.55 42.69 -9.48
CA ARG A 30 21.86 42.02 -9.43
C ARG A 30 22.96 42.99 -9.01
N ARG A 31 22.95 44.20 -9.58
CA ARG A 31 23.90 45.27 -9.21
C ARG A 31 23.70 45.75 -7.76
N ARG A 32 22.43 45.87 -7.30
CA ARG A 32 22.10 46.23 -5.94
C ARG A 32 22.55 45.19 -4.93
N ALA A 33 22.38 43.92 -5.27
CA ALA A 33 22.73 42.80 -4.41
C ALA A 33 24.24 42.48 -4.41
N GLY A 34 25.05 43.18 -5.22
CA GLY A 34 26.49 42.93 -5.29
C GLY A 34 26.87 41.52 -5.75
N GLY A 35 25.99 40.85 -6.44
CA GLY A 35 26.20 39.46 -6.90
C GLY A 35 26.03 38.39 -5.84
N LEU A 36 25.61 38.72 -4.64
CA LEU A 36 25.46 37.79 -3.50
C LEU A 36 24.16 36.96 -3.54
N ILE A 37 23.19 37.36 -4.36
CA ILE A 37 21.88 36.72 -4.46
C ILE A 37 21.76 36.03 -5.83
N ALA A 38 21.33 34.76 -5.84
CA ALA A 38 21.14 34.02 -7.06
C ALA A 38 20.00 34.62 -7.93
N ASP A 39 20.17 34.61 -9.25
CA ASP A 39 19.23 35.18 -10.22
C ASP A 39 17.81 34.63 -10.06
N GLU A 40 17.65 33.37 -9.69
CA GLU A 40 16.36 32.79 -9.42
C GLU A 40 15.62 33.44 -8.23
N THR A 41 16.36 33.83 -7.19
CA THR A 41 15.80 34.54 -6.05
C THR A 41 15.44 35.99 -6.42
N LEU A 42 16.27 36.63 -7.23
CA LEU A 42 15.99 37.97 -7.75
C LEU A 42 14.76 37.98 -8.65
N LEU A 43 14.61 36.97 -9.53
CA LEU A 43 13.41 36.81 -10.37
C LEU A 43 12.14 36.63 -9.53
N ARG A 44 12.21 35.90 -8.42
CA ARG A 44 11.06 35.77 -7.51
C ARG A 44 10.68 37.10 -6.86
N MET A 45 11.67 37.89 -6.44
CA MET A 45 11.41 39.21 -5.89
C MET A 45 10.78 40.15 -6.92
N ILE A 46 11.28 40.11 -8.16
CA ILE A 46 10.74 40.87 -9.29
C ILE A 46 9.32 40.48 -9.60
N ALA A 47 9.02 39.18 -9.63
CA ALA A 47 7.67 38.66 -9.83
C ALA A 47 6.69 39.12 -8.74
N ALA A 48 7.10 39.07 -7.48
CA ALA A 48 6.31 39.57 -6.37
C ALA A 48 6.06 41.11 -6.50
N GLY A 49 7.05 41.86 -6.98
CA GLY A 49 6.90 43.29 -7.27
C GLY A 49 5.91 43.58 -8.42
N PHE A 50 5.67 42.64 -9.32
CA PHE A 50 4.63 42.74 -10.34
C PHE A 50 3.25 42.17 -9.90
N GLY A 51 3.13 41.75 -8.64
CA GLY A 51 1.90 41.12 -8.13
C GLY A 51 1.70 39.68 -8.63
N CYS A 52 2.75 39.07 -9.16
CA CYS A 52 2.74 37.73 -9.69
C CYS A 52 2.98 36.72 -8.54
N GLU A 53 1.93 36.28 -7.87
CA GLU A 53 2.01 35.29 -6.77
C GLU A 53 2.49 33.90 -7.24
N VAL A 54 2.54 33.67 -8.54
CA VAL A 54 2.81 32.36 -9.16
C VAL A 54 4.29 31.93 -9.04
N LEU A 55 5.21 32.85 -8.72
CA LEU A 55 6.60 32.51 -8.39
C LEU A 55 6.83 32.34 -6.88
N ASN A 56 5.85 32.68 -6.08
CA ASN A 56 5.69 32.17 -4.73
C ASN A 56 5.16 30.72 -4.73
N GLY A 57 5.55 29.91 -5.71
CA GLY A 57 5.73 28.51 -5.41
C GLY A 57 6.68 28.55 -4.22
N GLU A 58 6.10 28.33 -3.02
CA GLU A 58 6.89 28.02 -1.83
C GLU A 58 8.05 27.18 -2.35
N ALA A 59 9.28 27.63 -2.08
CA ALA A 59 10.42 26.73 -2.16
C ALA A 59 9.96 25.57 -1.27
N VAL A 60 9.50 24.49 -1.89
CA VAL A 60 9.03 23.32 -1.16
C VAL A 60 10.30 22.92 -0.42
N ALA A 61 10.40 23.34 0.84
CA ALA A 61 11.45 22.88 1.71
C ALA A 61 11.44 21.36 1.50
N PRO A 62 12.59 20.75 1.14
CA PRO A 62 12.60 19.34 0.80
C PRO A 62 11.86 18.62 1.91
N ALA A 63 10.80 17.88 1.55
CA ALA A 63 9.96 17.23 2.54
C ALA A 63 10.88 16.36 3.40
N LEU A 64 10.83 16.58 4.70
CA LEU A 64 11.62 15.83 5.66
C LEU A 64 11.21 14.36 5.56
N LEU A 65 12.19 13.46 5.62
CA LEU A 65 11.91 12.04 5.66
C LEU A 65 11.25 11.69 7.00
N LEU A 66 10.26 10.81 6.95
CA LEU A 66 9.48 10.42 8.14
C LEU A 66 10.36 9.82 9.24
N GLY A 67 11.40 9.06 8.86
CA GLY A 67 12.35 8.43 9.78
C GLY A 67 13.33 9.41 10.45
N ASP A 68 13.47 10.62 9.91
CA ASP A 68 14.39 11.64 10.46
C ASP A 68 13.67 12.63 11.39
N LEU A 69 12.35 12.49 11.55
CA LEU A 69 11.58 13.37 12.41
C LEU A 69 11.86 13.11 13.88
N ILE A 70 12.04 14.20 14.62
CA ILE A 70 12.18 14.20 16.07
C ILE A 70 11.00 14.92 16.72
N PRO A 71 10.67 14.67 18.01
CA PRO A 71 9.64 15.42 18.70
C PRO A 71 9.97 16.91 18.81
N GLY A 72 8.95 17.77 18.80
CA GLY A 72 9.08 19.20 19.03
C GLY A 72 9.33 20.06 17.78
N LEU A 73 9.39 19.47 16.59
CA LEU A 73 9.42 20.22 15.34
C LEU A 73 8.09 20.93 15.13
N ASN A 74 8.14 22.15 14.61
CA ASN A 74 6.97 22.95 14.28
C ASN A 74 7.11 23.49 12.86
N ASP A 75 5.97 23.74 12.23
CA ASP A 75 5.88 24.35 10.89
C ASP A 75 6.66 23.57 9.82
N ILE A 76 6.57 22.24 9.87
CA ILE A 76 7.24 21.38 8.91
C ILE A 76 6.29 20.88 7.81
N SER A 77 6.86 20.41 6.70
CA SER A 77 6.16 19.76 5.62
C SER A 77 6.64 18.31 5.48
N VAL A 78 5.70 17.39 5.37
CA VAL A 78 5.98 15.96 5.15
C VAL A 78 5.13 15.42 4.03
N VAL A 79 5.66 14.41 3.33
CA VAL A 79 4.94 13.69 2.27
C VAL A 79 5.04 12.19 2.53
N GLY A 80 3.93 11.48 2.37
CA GLY A 80 3.93 10.03 2.54
C GLY A 80 2.71 9.38 1.89
N ARG A 81 2.82 8.09 1.61
CA ARG A 81 1.68 7.28 1.18
C ARG A 81 0.86 6.86 2.38
N VAL A 82 -0.45 7.05 2.32
CA VAL A 82 -1.39 6.56 3.34
C VAL A 82 -1.42 5.03 3.29
N VAL A 83 -1.04 4.40 4.39
CA VAL A 83 -1.00 2.94 4.53
C VAL A 83 -2.06 2.40 5.50
N ALA A 84 -2.64 3.29 6.31
CA ALA A 84 -3.78 2.97 7.16
C ALA A 84 -4.59 4.21 7.49
N VAL A 85 -5.91 4.05 7.61
CA VAL A 85 -6.86 5.09 8.00
C VAL A 85 -7.67 4.58 9.19
N PHE A 86 -7.80 5.38 10.24
CA PHE A 86 -8.55 5.04 11.44
C PHE A 86 -9.75 5.96 11.59
N SER A 87 -10.90 5.39 11.96
CA SER A 87 -12.12 6.16 12.21
C SER A 87 -11.93 7.20 13.32
N PRO A 88 -12.58 8.35 13.23
CA PRO A 88 -12.52 9.39 14.25
C PRO A 88 -13.05 8.90 15.61
N ARG A 89 -12.43 9.44 16.65
CA ARG A 89 -12.82 9.21 18.04
C ARG A 89 -13.03 10.54 18.73
N ALA A 90 -14.11 10.62 19.49
CA ALA A 90 -14.33 11.75 20.38
C ALA A 90 -13.45 11.63 21.63
N PHE A 91 -12.99 12.75 22.12
CA PHE A 91 -12.36 12.84 23.44
C PHE A 91 -13.07 13.89 24.29
N ASN A 92 -13.23 13.60 25.57
CA ASN A 92 -13.82 14.48 26.57
C ASN A 92 -12.73 14.79 27.61
N GLY A 93 -12.00 15.87 27.38
CA GLY A 93 -11.04 16.43 28.33
C GLY A 93 -11.51 17.81 28.82
N SER A 94 -10.56 18.68 29.12
CA SER A 94 -10.83 20.10 29.40
C SER A 94 -11.50 20.83 28.23
N ARG A 95 -11.36 20.30 27.02
CA ARG A 95 -12.11 20.68 25.80
C ARG A 95 -12.67 19.44 25.16
N ARG A 96 -13.88 19.55 24.60
CA ARG A 96 -14.46 18.52 23.75
C ARG A 96 -13.88 18.62 22.34
N GLY A 97 -13.57 17.50 21.72
CA GLY A 97 -13.05 17.45 20.38
C GLY A 97 -13.08 16.06 19.81
N ARG A 98 -12.61 15.91 18.58
CA ARG A 98 -12.43 14.62 17.92
C ARG A 98 -11.05 14.55 17.27
N PHE A 99 -10.55 13.36 17.11
CA PHE A 99 -9.33 13.12 16.38
C PHE A 99 -9.44 11.84 15.56
N ALA A 100 -8.73 11.79 14.44
CA ALA A 100 -8.56 10.59 13.63
C ALA A 100 -7.08 10.29 13.46
N GLY A 101 -6.75 9.03 13.21
CA GLY A 101 -5.39 8.59 12.95
C GLY A 101 -5.18 8.22 11.49
N LEU A 102 -3.97 8.47 11.00
CA LEU A 102 -3.46 7.86 9.77
C LEU A 102 -2.12 7.20 10.07
N LEU A 103 -1.72 6.24 9.26
CA LEU A 103 -0.31 5.87 9.10
C LEU A 103 0.11 6.25 7.69
N ILE A 104 1.23 6.94 7.57
CA ILE A 104 1.84 7.30 6.29
C ILE A 104 3.23 6.70 6.19
N ALA A 105 3.63 6.37 4.96
CA ALA A 105 4.92 5.76 4.68
C ALA A 105 5.70 6.53 3.62
N ASP A 106 7.01 6.63 3.82
CA ASP A 106 7.98 7.03 2.82
C ASP A 106 9.11 5.98 2.73
N LYS A 107 10.19 6.28 2.01
CA LYS A 107 11.33 5.35 1.87
C LYS A 107 12.05 5.06 3.19
N SER A 108 11.91 5.91 4.20
CA SER A 108 12.60 5.83 5.49
C SER A 108 11.80 5.06 6.56
N GLY A 109 10.47 5.00 6.45
CA GLY A 109 9.67 4.28 7.43
C GLY A 109 8.17 4.59 7.37
N VAL A 110 7.48 4.17 8.44
CA VAL A 110 6.05 4.40 8.65
C VAL A 110 5.87 5.27 9.89
N LEU A 111 5.05 6.30 9.80
CA LEU A 111 4.80 7.24 10.88
C LEU A 111 3.30 7.46 11.11
N ARG A 112 2.93 7.66 12.36
CA ARG A 112 1.56 8.01 12.74
C ARG A 112 1.30 9.50 12.56
N VAL A 113 0.13 9.81 12.00
CA VAL A 113 -0.42 11.16 11.87
C VAL A 113 -1.70 11.24 12.68
N VAL A 114 -1.86 12.31 13.45
CA VAL A 114 -3.07 12.61 14.23
C VAL A 114 -3.74 13.84 13.63
N LEU A 115 -4.93 13.63 13.10
CA LEU A 115 -5.78 14.70 12.54
C LEU A 115 -6.74 15.20 13.62
N TRP A 116 -6.75 16.50 13.90
CA TRP A 116 -7.55 17.08 14.95
C TRP A 116 -8.83 17.76 14.41
N ASN A 117 -9.90 17.66 15.16
CA ASN A 117 -11.19 18.38 14.95
C ASN A 117 -11.71 18.28 13.51
N ASP A 118 -11.73 19.37 12.75
CA ASP A 118 -12.24 19.42 11.37
C ASP A 118 -11.44 18.51 10.44
N LYS A 119 -10.13 18.40 10.64
CA LYS A 119 -9.27 17.52 9.84
C LYS A 119 -9.60 16.05 10.07
N ALA A 120 -10.10 15.67 11.24
CA ALA A 120 -10.53 14.30 11.50
C ALA A 120 -11.67 13.84 10.58
N GLY A 121 -12.52 14.76 10.10
CA GLY A 121 -13.58 14.47 9.14
C GLY A 121 -13.10 13.97 7.78
N LEU A 122 -11.85 14.22 7.41
CA LEU A 122 -11.28 13.74 6.14
C LEU A 122 -11.27 12.21 6.05
N THR A 123 -11.22 11.51 7.18
CA THR A 123 -11.23 10.04 7.21
C THR A 123 -12.62 9.43 7.09
N GLU A 124 -13.67 10.19 7.37
CA GLU A 124 -15.08 9.75 7.24
C GLU A 124 -15.66 10.08 5.85
N SER A 125 -15.30 11.24 5.33
CA SER A 125 -15.82 11.74 4.05
C SER A 125 -15.17 11.12 2.82
N GLY A 126 -14.21 10.18 3.00
CA GLY A 126 -13.40 9.67 1.90
C GLY A 126 -12.42 10.70 1.34
N GLY A 127 -12.16 11.77 2.07
CA GLY A 127 -11.19 12.81 1.68
C GLY A 127 -9.73 12.34 1.73
N VAL A 128 -9.45 11.24 2.46
CA VAL A 128 -8.14 10.57 2.49
C VAL A 128 -8.34 9.07 2.52
N ASN A 129 -7.75 8.35 1.56
CA ASN A 129 -7.90 6.90 1.41
C ASN A 129 -6.54 6.19 1.45
N VAL A 130 -6.57 4.90 1.82
CA VAL A 130 -5.37 4.04 1.77
C VAL A 130 -4.88 3.92 0.32
N GLY A 131 -3.56 4.02 0.14
CA GLY A 131 -2.91 3.99 -1.17
C GLY A 131 -2.64 5.36 -1.78
N GLU A 132 -3.32 6.42 -1.35
CA GLU A 132 -3.07 7.79 -1.79
C GLU A 132 -1.78 8.35 -1.20
N VAL A 133 -1.14 9.28 -1.91
CA VAL A 133 -0.01 10.05 -1.39
C VAL A 133 -0.53 11.40 -0.90
N ILE A 134 -0.19 11.76 0.33
CA ILE A 134 -0.59 13.04 0.92
C ILE A 134 0.61 13.90 1.25
N ARG A 135 0.44 15.21 1.09
CA ARG A 135 1.36 16.23 1.62
C ARG A 135 0.68 16.94 2.76
N LEU A 136 1.38 17.02 3.88
CA LEU A 136 0.95 17.71 5.08
C LEU A 136 1.87 18.91 5.29
N ARG A 137 1.32 20.12 5.39
CA ARG A 137 2.08 21.36 5.58
C ARG A 137 1.71 22.03 6.88
N HIS A 138 2.62 22.80 7.44
CA HIS A 138 2.48 23.53 8.71
C HIS A 138 2.14 22.60 9.88
N VAL A 139 2.65 21.34 9.81
CA VAL A 139 2.42 20.33 10.85
C VAL A 139 3.49 20.42 11.93
N TYR A 140 3.21 19.77 13.05
CA TYR A 140 4.14 19.70 14.16
C TYR A 140 4.27 18.27 14.67
N THR A 141 5.41 17.99 15.34
CA THR A 141 5.69 16.67 15.88
C THR A 141 5.59 16.64 17.39
N ARG A 142 5.11 15.54 17.93
CA ARG A 142 5.10 15.24 19.38
C ARG A 142 5.54 13.82 19.62
N GLU A 143 5.85 13.54 20.87
CA GLU A 143 6.07 12.19 21.35
C GLU A 143 4.75 11.59 21.85
N ASP A 144 4.47 10.34 21.47
CA ASP A 144 3.33 9.58 22.03
C ASP A 144 3.68 9.04 23.43
N TYR A 145 2.70 8.46 24.12
CA TYR A 145 2.90 7.83 25.44
C TYR A 145 3.89 6.65 25.44
N GLY A 146 4.33 6.20 24.29
CA GLY A 146 5.32 5.13 24.11
C GLY A 146 6.69 5.60 23.66
N GLY A 147 6.96 6.92 23.67
CA GLY A 147 8.23 7.50 23.26
C GLY A 147 8.44 7.57 21.75
N ARG A 148 7.37 7.44 20.93
CA ARG A 148 7.47 7.48 19.48
C ARG A 148 7.01 8.82 18.93
N VAL A 149 7.64 9.24 17.85
CA VAL A 149 7.26 10.48 17.17
C VAL A 149 5.92 10.31 16.45
N GLU A 150 5.06 11.31 16.59
CA GLU A 150 3.80 11.45 15.83
C GLU A 150 3.76 12.82 15.15
N VAL A 151 3.17 12.89 13.97
CA VAL A 151 2.85 14.16 13.29
C VAL A 151 1.43 14.57 13.65
N HIS A 152 1.26 15.81 14.02
CA HIS A 152 -0.03 16.37 14.39
C HIS A 152 -0.49 17.41 13.36
N VAL A 153 -1.71 17.26 12.88
CA VAL A 153 -2.37 18.12 11.88
C VAL A 153 -3.49 18.88 12.58
N GLY A 154 -3.23 20.14 12.90
CA GLY A 154 -4.19 21.03 13.53
C GLY A 154 -4.98 21.86 12.50
N GLU A 155 -5.70 22.85 13.01
CA GLU A 155 -6.60 23.69 12.21
C GLU A 155 -5.86 24.48 11.11
N LYS A 156 -4.70 25.04 11.43
CA LYS A 156 -3.86 25.84 10.49
C LYS A 156 -3.09 25.00 9.48
N CYS A 157 -3.07 23.67 9.66
CA CYS A 157 -2.35 22.77 8.76
C CYS A 157 -3.13 22.53 7.48
N THR A 158 -2.43 22.26 6.37
CA THR A 158 -3.04 21.87 5.11
C THR A 158 -2.77 20.39 4.81
N VAL A 159 -3.77 19.73 4.23
CA VAL A 159 -3.70 18.36 3.75
C VAL A 159 -4.00 18.40 2.26
N GLU A 160 -3.02 18.02 1.46
CA GLU A 160 -3.11 17.94 0.01
C GLU A 160 -3.04 16.48 -0.41
N VAL A 161 -4.07 15.99 -1.08
CA VAL A 161 -4.16 14.60 -1.53
C VAL A 161 -3.72 14.49 -2.98
N ASN A 162 -2.84 13.53 -3.27
CA ASN A 162 -2.25 13.27 -4.58
C ASN A 162 -1.68 14.54 -5.24
N PRO A 163 -0.71 15.22 -4.60
CA PRO A 163 -0.11 16.44 -5.12
C PRO A 163 0.45 16.24 -6.53
N ALA A 164 0.13 17.15 -7.46
CA ALA A 164 0.50 17.00 -8.87
C ALA A 164 2.02 16.96 -9.15
N ASP A 165 2.81 17.57 -8.26
CA ASP A 165 4.27 17.61 -8.33
C ASP A 165 4.95 16.40 -7.65
N VAL A 166 4.17 15.48 -7.04
CA VAL A 166 4.66 14.29 -6.35
C VAL A 166 4.32 13.04 -7.15
N ARG A 167 5.35 12.27 -7.49
CA ARG A 167 5.16 10.99 -8.18
C ARG A 167 4.83 9.89 -7.17
N SER A 168 3.61 9.39 -7.22
CA SER A 168 3.11 8.36 -6.30
C SER A 168 4.00 7.11 -6.24
N LYS A 169 4.63 6.71 -7.35
CA LYS A 169 5.53 5.55 -7.42
C LYS A 169 6.81 5.68 -6.56
N ASP A 170 7.18 6.90 -6.17
CA ASP A 170 8.38 7.13 -5.34
C ASP A 170 8.09 6.84 -3.85
N TYR A 171 6.83 6.61 -3.49
CA TYR A 171 6.40 6.29 -2.14
C TYR A 171 5.99 4.82 -2.02
N PRO A 172 6.60 4.06 -1.10
CA PRO A 172 6.37 2.62 -0.98
C PRO A 172 4.96 2.29 -0.50
N SER A 173 4.45 1.14 -0.93
CA SER A 173 3.25 0.54 -0.35
C SER A 173 3.55 -0.11 1.00
N ILE A 174 2.50 -0.45 1.75
CA ILE A 174 2.65 -1.11 3.07
C ILE A 174 3.37 -2.46 2.96
N SER A 175 3.28 -3.14 1.83
CA SER A 175 3.95 -4.43 1.60
C SER A 175 5.46 -4.38 1.82
N LYS A 176 6.10 -3.21 1.62
CA LYS A 176 7.53 -3.01 1.89
C LYS A 176 7.86 -3.02 3.38
N PHE A 177 6.88 -2.76 4.24
CA PHE A 177 7.02 -2.67 5.70
C PHE A 177 6.33 -3.84 6.42
N THR A 178 5.93 -4.88 5.72
CA THR A 178 5.37 -6.10 6.32
C THR A 178 6.47 -7.00 6.85
N THR A 179 6.26 -7.50 8.06
CA THR A 179 7.08 -8.54 8.68
C THR A 179 6.63 -9.89 8.14
N ARG A 180 7.54 -10.69 7.62
CA ARG A 180 7.24 -12.06 7.22
C ARG A 180 6.83 -12.89 8.44
N ILE A 181 5.81 -13.72 8.31
CA ILE A 181 5.27 -14.50 9.43
C ILE A 181 6.34 -15.38 10.08
N ARG A 182 7.25 -15.98 9.30
CA ARG A 182 8.39 -16.75 9.82
C ARG A 182 9.34 -15.94 10.72
N GLU A 183 9.30 -14.61 10.63
CA GLU A 183 10.19 -13.72 11.39
C GLU A 183 9.54 -13.24 12.70
N LEU A 184 8.24 -13.45 12.88
CA LEU A 184 7.51 -13.08 14.10
C LEU A 184 8.14 -13.59 15.38
N PRO A 185 8.71 -14.83 15.46
CA PRO A 185 9.37 -15.31 16.67
C PRO A 185 10.55 -14.45 17.14
N ARG A 186 11.14 -13.66 16.25
CA ARG A 186 12.25 -12.73 16.56
C ARG A 186 11.78 -11.37 17.01
N VAL A 187 10.48 -11.08 16.88
CA VAL A 187 9.90 -9.79 17.25
C VAL A 187 9.72 -9.72 18.75
N GLN A 188 10.14 -8.62 19.35
CA GLN A 188 9.98 -8.39 20.77
C GLN A 188 8.50 -8.35 21.15
N LYS A 189 8.15 -9.04 22.28
CA LYS A 189 6.81 -9.01 22.85
C LYS A 189 6.39 -7.56 23.15
N GLY A 190 5.17 -7.22 22.76
CA GLY A 190 4.62 -5.89 22.95
C GLY A 190 4.88 -4.94 21.79
N SER A 191 5.80 -5.28 20.87
CA SER A 191 6.03 -4.52 19.65
C SER A 191 4.82 -4.57 18.74
N ARG A 192 4.73 -3.61 17.84
CA ARG A 192 3.75 -3.59 16.77
C ARG A 192 4.38 -4.03 15.46
N VAL A 193 3.60 -4.78 14.68
CA VAL A 193 4.01 -5.35 13.40
C VAL A 193 2.97 -5.08 12.34
N ASN A 194 3.41 -5.12 11.10
CA ASN A 194 2.54 -5.18 9.94
C ASN A 194 2.69 -6.57 9.34
N VAL A 195 1.60 -7.30 9.16
CA VAL A 195 1.59 -8.62 8.53
C VAL A 195 0.54 -8.66 7.42
N ALA A 196 0.82 -9.41 6.38
CA ALA A 196 -0.12 -9.62 5.29
C ALA A 196 -0.15 -11.11 4.93
N GLY A 197 -1.27 -11.59 4.46
CA GLY A 197 -1.40 -12.99 4.07
C GLY A 197 -2.84 -13.40 3.78
N THR A 198 -3.04 -14.70 3.67
CA THR A 198 -4.33 -15.33 3.35
C THR A 198 -4.88 -16.02 4.58
N VAL A 199 -6.18 -15.89 4.84
CA VAL A 199 -6.88 -16.62 5.90
C VAL A 199 -6.92 -18.11 5.57
N LYS A 200 -6.24 -18.92 6.38
CA LYS A 200 -6.16 -20.39 6.23
C LYS A 200 -7.14 -21.14 7.11
N ARG A 201 -7.39 -20.63 8.30
CA ARG A 201 -8.35 -21.22 9.25
C ARG A 201 -9.11 -20.09 9.92
N LEU A 202 -10.40 -20.29 10.13
CA LEU A 202 -11.29 -19.34 10.76
C LEU A 202 -11.90 -20.00 12.01
N GLY A 203 -11.76 -19.38 13.17
CA GLY A 203 -12.42 -19.81 14.39
C GLY A 203 -13.78 -19.15 14.56
N SER A 204 -14.59 -19.70 15.46
CA SER A 204 -15.87 -19.09 15.84
C SER A 204 -15.66 -17.89 16.76
N VAL A 205 -16.63 -16.99 16.77
CA VAL A 205 -16.70 -15.90 17.76
C VAL A 205 -17.01 -16.48 19.13
N SER A 206 -16.21 -16.13 20.11
CA SER A 206 -16.46 -16.46 21.53
C SER A 206 -16.80 -15.19 22.29
N GLN A 207 -17.78 -15.29 23.19
CA GLN A 207 -18.14 -14.22 24.11
C GLN A 207 -17.57 -14.52 25.50
N PHE A 208 -17.20 -13.50 26.23
CA PHE A 208 -16.70 -13.62 27.60
C PHE A 208 -17.16 -12.42 28.43
N GLU A 209 -17.31 -12.62 29.72
CA GLU A 209 -17.59 -11.56 30.67
C GLU A 209 -16.28 -10.90 31.12
N ARG A 210 -16.26 -9.59 31.20
CA ARG A 210 -15.15 -8.81 31.73
C ARG A 210 -15.37 -8.57 33.25
N PRO A 211 -14.30 -8.26 34.00
CA PRO A 211 -14.43 -7.90 35.38
C PRO A 211 -15.35 -6.70 35.68
N ASP A 212 -15.58 -5.82 34.67
CA ASP A 212 -16.49 -4.67 34.74
C ASP A 212 -17.93 -5.02 34.36
N ALA A 213 -18.31 -6.29 34.35
CA ALA A 213 -19.61 -6.84 33.95
C ALA A 213 -20.04 -6.52 32.51
N LYS A 214 -19.11 -6.07 31.64
CA LYS A 214 -19.38 -5.86 30.23
C LYS A 214 -19.04 -7.13 29.44
N SER A 215 -19.90 -7.47 28.49
CA SER A 215 -19.65 -8.53 27.53
C SER A 215 -18.50 -8.15 26.60
N GLY A 216 -17.58 -9.08 26.37
CA GLY A 216 -16.51 -8.98 25.39
C GLY A 216 -16.65 -10.04 24.31
N LYS A 217 -16.15 -9.75 23.12
CA LYS A 217 -16.09 -10.70 22.00
C LYS A 217 -14.65 -10.91 21.59
N VAL A 218 -14.33 -12.12 21.20
CA VAL A 218 -13.02 -12.49 20.62
C VAL A 218 -13.21 -13.48 19.50
N MET A 219 -12.47 -13.30 18.43
CA MET A 219 -12.38 -14.23 17.32
C MET A 219 -10.92 -14.49 16.98
N ARG A 220 -10.60 -15.72 16.65
CA ARG A 220 -9.26 -16.13 16.22
C ARG A 220 -9.30 -16.67 14.81
N PHE A 221 -8.30 -16.36 14.02
CA PHE A 221 -8.09 -16.96 12.71
C PHE A 221 -6.60 -17.12 12.44
N VAL A 222 -6.25 -17.96 11.50
CA VAL A 222 -4.87 -18.20 11.08
C VAL A 222 -4.62 -17.53 9.75
N LEU A 223 -3.58 -16.69 9.72
CA LEU A 223 -3.09 -16.01 8.52
C LEU A 223 -1.80 -16.69 8.06
N SER A 224 -1.65 -16.90 6.75
CA SER A 224 -0.43 -17.43 6.14
C SER A 224 0.04 -16.51 5.02
N ASP A 225 1.34 -16.23 4.97
CA ASP A 225 2.02 -15.46 3.92
C ASP A 225 2.87 -16.35 3.00
N GLY A 226 2.73 -17.67 3.11
CA GLY A 226 3.55 -18.66 2.42
C GLY A 226 4.92 -18.90 3.06
N THR A 227 5.36 -18.09 4.03
CA THR A 227 6.59 -18.33 4.80
C THR A 227 6.33 -18.99 6.15
N GLY A 228 5.07 -18.89 6.63
CA GLY A 228 4.62 -19.44 7.90
C GLY A 228 3.14 -19.16 8.15
N GLU A 229 2.68 -19.57 9.33
CA GLU A 229 1.32 -19.31 9.83
C GLU A 229 1.38 -18.54 11.14
N ALA A 230 0.45 -17.59 11.32
CA ALA A 230 0.31 -16.83 12.56
C ALA A 230 -1.15 -16.81 13.04
N SER A 231 -1.34 -16.95 14.34
CA SER A 231 -2.64 -16.75 14.98
C SER A 231 -2.92 -15.26 15.13
N ILE A 232 -4.02 -14.81 14.53
CA ILE A 232 -4.51 -13.43 14.62
C ILE A 232 -5.70 -13.43 15.56
N VAL A 233 -5.71 -12.50 16.52
CA VAL A 233 -6.76 -12.37 17.55
C VAL A 233 -7.40 -11.00 17.42
N ILE A 234 -8.69 -10.96 17.12
CA ILE A 234 -9.48 -9.72 17.02
C ILE A 234 -10.44 -9.62 18.20
N TRP A 235 -10.72 -8.39 18.65
CA TRP A 235 -11.47 -8.12 19.87
C TRP A 235 -12.61 -7.14 19.66
N ASN A 236 -13.72 -7.39 20.33
CA ASN A 236 -14.87 -6.46 20.50
C ASN A 236 -15.37 -5.86 19.16
N GLU A 237 -15.35 -4.53 19.05
CA GLU A 237 -15.85 -3.82 17.86
C GLU A 237 -15.18 -4.31 16.57
N LYS A 238 -13.91 -4.75 16.65
CA LYS A 238 -13.21 -5.32 15.50
C LYS A 238 -13.77 -6.69 15.09
N VAL A 239 -14.34 -7.45 16.01
CA VAL A 239 -15.07 -8.68 15.68
C VAL A 239 -16.31 -8.33 14.85
N ASP A 240 -17.10 -7.38 15.35
CA ASP A 240 -18.33 -6.93 14.66
C ASP A 240 -18.06 -6.35 13.26
N GLU A 241 -16.93 -5.63 13.12
CA GLU A 241 -16.49 -5.03 11.85
C GLU A 241 -16.08 -6.09 10.81
N PHE A 242 -15.41 -7.17 11.23
CA PHE A 242 -14.75 -8.09 10.30
C PHE A 242 -15.37 -9.49 10.22
N GLU A 243 -16.24 -9.91 11.16
CA GLU A 243 -16.84 -11.27 11.19
C GLU A 243 -17.48 -11.64 9.83
N GLY A 244 -18.24 -10.73 9.23
CA GLY A 244 -18.90 -10.94 7.94
C GLY A 244 -17.97 -10.89 6.71
N LEU A 245 -16.79 -10.30 6.85
CA LEU A 245 -15.82 -10.10 5.79
C LEU A 245 -14.74 -11.20 5.76
N LEU A 246 -14.47 -11.82 6.91
CA LEU A 246 -13.48 -12.88 7.03
C LEU A 246 -14.01 -14.19 6.46
N LYS A 247 -13.34 -14.70 5.43
CA LYS A 247 -13.61 -16.00 4.80
C LYS A 247 -12.30 -16.72 4.52
N LEU A 248 -12.34 -18.03 4.41
CA LEU A 248 -11.18 -18.81 3.98
C LEU A 248 -10.70 -18.33 2.61
N GLY A 249 -9.41 -18.18 2.45
CA GLY A 249 -8.81 -17.68 1.21
C GLY A 249 -8.78 -16.16 1.05
N VAL A 250 -9.43 -15.40 1.91
CA VAL A 250 -9.40 -13.92 1.87
C VAL A 250 -8.02 -13.40 2.25
N GLY A 251 -7.49 -12.46 1.51
CA GLY A 251 -6.29 -11.73 1.81
C GLY A 251 -6.51 -10.58 2.77
N LEU A 252 -5.60 -10.46 3.68
CA LEU A 252 -5.64 -9.41 4.68
C LEU A 252 -4.29 -8.71 4.77
N GLU A 253 -4.33 -7.40 4.94
CA GLU A 253 -3.25 -6.60 5.49
C GLU A 253 -3.63 -6.17 6.90
N VAL A 254 -2.82 -6.56 7.86
CA VAL A 254 -3.00 -6.22 9.27
C VAL A 254 -1.85 -5.29 9.66
N VAL A 255 -2.16 -4.01 9.85
CA VAL A 255 -1.17 -2.95 10.03
C VAL A 255 -1.19 -2.43 11.46
N ASN A 256 -0.02 -2.30 12.06
CA ASN A 256 0.17 -1.81 13.41
C ASN A 256 -0.48 -2.72 14.50
N ALA A 257 -0.49 -4.03 14.28
CA ALA A 257 -0.98 -5.01 15.25
C ALA A 257 0.05 -5.32 16.33
N LYS A 258 -0.40 -5.70 17.52
CA LYS A 258 0.46 -5.93 18.70
C LYS A 258 0.82 -7.40 18.84
N VAL A 259 2.12 -7.71 18.91
CA VAL A 259 2.59 -9.07 19.17
C VAL A 259 2.45 -9.38 20.67
N ARG A 260 1.79 -10.49 20.98
CA ARG A 260 1.64 -11.01 22.35
C ARG A 260 2.03 -12.48 22.41
N LYS A 261 2.29 -12.97 23.62
CA LYS A 261 2.51 -14.37 23.90
C LYS A 261 1.22 -14.97 24.46
N ALA A 262 0.72 -16.01 23.80
CA ALA A 262 -0.42 -16.78 24.30
C ALA A 262 -0.07 -17.52 25.60
N THR A 263 -1.06 -18.02 26.31
CA THR A 263 -0.89 -18.82 27.53
C THR A 263 -0.07 -20.10 27.29
N GLY A 264 -0.14 -20.67 26.09
CA GLY A 264 0.66 -21.82 25.64
C GLY A 264 2.09 -21.49 25.20
N GLY A 265 2.50 -20.22 25.25
CA GLY A 265 3.85 -19.80 24.86
C GLY A 265 4.01 -19.40 23.39
N GLU A 266 3.05 -19.70 22.54
CA GLU A 266 3.03 -19.31 21.13
C GLU A 266 2.80 -17.80 20.95
N LEU A 267 3.27 -17.25 19.85
CA LEU A 267 3.04 -15.84 19.54
C LEU A 267 1.69 -15.66 18.82
N GLU A 268 0.97 -14.66 19.25
CA GLU A 268 -0.27 -14.19 18.63
C GLU A 268 -0.13 -12.74 18.19
N VAL A 269 -0.77 -12.38 17.09
CA VAL A 269 -0.89 -11.00 16.59
C VAL A 269 -2.27 -10.48 16.95
N HIS A 270 -2.31 -9.49 17.84
CA HIS A 270 -3.54 -8.93 18.38
C HIS A 270 -3.94 -7.66 17.62
N VAL A 271 -5.16 -7.67 17.11
CA VAL A 271 -5.84 -6.54 16.48
C VAL A 271 -6.61 -5.77 17.54
N ASP A 272 -6.20 -4.54 17.79
CA ASP A 272 -6.84 -3.62 18.74
C ASP A 272 -7.37 -2.36 17.98
N GLY A 273 -7.92 -1.41 18.71
CA GLY A 273 -8.44 -0.18 18.13
C GLY A 273 -7.42 0.71 17.45
N ALA A 274 -6.12 0.43 17.57
CA ALA A 274 -5.04 1.12 16.87
C ALA A 274 -4.49 0.28 15.70
N THR A 275 -5.13 -0.84 15.37
CA THR A 275 -4.78 -1.73 14.26
C THR A 275 -5.70 -1.46 13.08
N TYR A 276 -5.13 -1.27 11.92
CA TYR A 276 -5.86 -1.26 10.66
C TYR A 276 -5.88 -2.68 10.08
N VAL A 277 -7.05 -3.10 9.59
CA VAL A 277 -7.19 -4.35 8.82
C VAL A 277 -7.77 -3.98 7.47
N GLY A 278 -6.97 -4.13 6.43
CA GLY A 278 -7.38 -4.02 5.05
C GLY A 278 -7.77 -5.39 4.53
N VAL A 279 -9.01 -5.55 4.10
CA VAL A 279 -9.40 -6.68 3.28
C VAL A 279 -8.90 -6.34 1.88
N GLN A 280 -7.86 -7.03 1.45
CA GLN A 280 -7.48 -6.93 0.05
C GLN A 280 -8.60 -7.59 -0.75
N ALA A 281 -9.18 -6.83 -1.68
CA ALA A 281 -9.81 -7.48 -2.81
C ALA A 281 -8.71 -8.34 -3.43
N PHE A 282 -8.73 -9.62 -3.12
CA PHE A 282 -7.83 -10.54 -3.78
C PHE A 282 -8.05 -10.33 -5.27
N SER A 283 -6.99 -9.99 -5.96
CA SER A 283 -6.85 -10.59 -7.26
C SER A 283 -6.91 -12.09 -6.95
N GLU A 284 -8.02 -12.72 -7.23
CA GLU A 284 -8.19 -14.18 -7.20
C GLU A 284 -7.03 -14.87 -7.95
N PHE A 285 -6.23 -14.07 -8.63
CA PHE A 285 -5.18 -14.43 -9.57
C PHE A 285 -3.81 -13.95 -9.06
N LEU A 286 -2.87 -14.88 -9.00
CA LEU A 286 -1.48 -14.60 -8.65
C LEU A 286 -0.69 -14.13 -9.88
N PRO A 287 0.24 -13.18 -9.73
CA PRO A 287 1.16 -12.81 -10.81
C PRO A 287 2.10 -13.98 -11.14
N LEU A 288 2.34 -14.22 -12.43
CA LEU A 288 3.14 -15.36 -12.90
C LEU A 288 4.57 -15.33 -12.35
N ALA A 289 5.21 -14.17 -12.27
CA ALA A 289 6.55 -14.03 -11.68
C ALA A 289 6.61 -14.34 -10.17
N GLY A 290 5.48 -14.29 -9.47
CA GLY A 290 5.38 -14.60 -8.04
C GLY A 290 5.21 -16.09 -7.73
N LEU A 291 5.00 -16.93 -8.73
CA LEU A 291 4.75 -18.35 -8.56
C LEU A 291 6.03 -19.11 -8.17
N LYS A 292 5.87 -20.07 -7.27
CA LYS A 292 6.96 -20.92 -6.76
C LYS A 292 6.58 -22.37 -6.84
N GLU A 293 7.55 -23.25 -7.00
CA GLU A 293 7.36 -24.70 -6.97
C GLU A 293 6.61 -25.14 -5.72
N GLY A 294 5.67 -26.07 -5.89
CA GLY A 294 4.87 -26.64 -4.81
C GLY A 294 3.64 -25.82 -4.41
N LEU A 295 3.39 -24.66 -5.03
CA LEU A 295 2.13 -23.94 -4.82
C LEU A 295 0.96 -24.73 -5.39
N GLU A 296 -0.12 -24.83 -4.63
CA GLU A 296 -1.36 -25.52 -4.97
C GLU A 296 -2.55 -24.58 -4.90
N GLY A 297 -3.61 -24.87 -5.67
CA GLY A 297 -4.81 -24.02 -5.69
C GLY A 297 -4.58 -22.66 -6.32
N VAL A 298 -3.63 -22.57 -7.24
CA VAL A 298 -3.20 -21.33 -7.87
C VAL A 298 -4.22 -20.89 -8.91
N ASN A 299 -4.60 -19.62 -8.85
CA ASN A 299 -5.40 -18.97 -9.88
C ASN A 299 -4.52 -17.96 -10.60
N VAL A 300 -4.59 -17.94 -11.93
CA VAL A 300 -3.87 -16.97 -12.77
C VAL A 300 -4.75 -16.47 -13.90
N VAL A 301 -4.45 -15.28 -14.38
CA VAL A 301 -5.02 -14.71 -15.60
C VAL A 301 -3.88 -14.23 -16.47
N GLY A 302 -4.00 -14.44 -17.77
CA GLY A 302 -2.97 -13.99 -18.71
C GLY A 302 -3.39 -14.18 -20.16
N GLU A 303 -2.52 -13.74 -21.03
CA GLU A 303 -2.66 -13.84 -22.48
C GLU A 303 -1.86 -15.03 -23.02
N VAL A 304 -2.42 -15.79 -23.92
CA VAL A 304 -1.73 -16.89 -24.62
C VAL A 304 -0.73 -16.29 -25.62
N VAL A 305 0.56 -16.56 -25.39
CA VAL A 305 1.64 -16.06 -26.27
C VAL A 305 2.25 -17.13 -27.16
N THR A 306 2.07 -18.41 -26.76
CA THR A 306 2.40 -19.57 -27.62
C THR A 306 1.18 -20.49 -27.61
N GLY A 307 0.65 -20.81 -28.78
CA GLY A 307 -0.55 -21.64 -28.95
C GLY A 307 -0.37 -23.06 -28.46
N PRO A 308 -1.47 -23.77 -28.17
CA PRO A 308 -1.43 -25.11 -27.63
C PRO A 308 -0.80 -26.15 -28.58
N MET A 309 0.13 -26.90 -28.05
CA MET A 309 0.71 -28.09 -28.70
C MET A 309 0.15 -29.34 -28.04
N VAL A 310 -0.68 -30.08 -28.75
CA VAL A 310 -1.31 -31.29 -28.23
C VAL A 310 -0.49 -32.52 -28.60
N ARG A 311 -0.22 -33.38 -27.62
CA ARG A 311 0.50 -34.64 -27.81
C ARG A 311 0.03 -35.73 -26.85
N ASP A 312 0.26 -36.96 -27.24
CA ASP A 312 0.06 -38.12 -26.36
C ASP A 312 1.36 -38.41 -25.59
N VAL A 313 1.21 -38.60 -24.29
CA VAL A 313 2.36 -38.87 -23.37
C VAL A 313 2.11 -40.20 -22.67
N LYS A 314 3.08 -41.11 -22.74
CA LYS A 314 3.07 -42.35 -21.94
C LYS A 314 3.56 -42.05 -20.53
N THR A 315 2.74 -42.39 -19.55
CA THR A 315 3.12 -42.31 -18.14
C THR A 315 4.04 -43.46 -17.73
N SER A 316 4.65 -43.36 -16.56
CA SER A 316 5.42 -44.47 -15.96
C SER A 316 4.59 -45.75 -15.74
N ARG A 317 3.26 -45.65 -15.73
CA ARG A 317 2.29 -46.77 -15.63
C ARG A 317 1.83 -47.31 -17.00
N GLN A 318 2.51 -46.90 -18.09
CA GLN A 318 2.16 -47.29 -19.46
C GLN A 318 0.81 -46.74 -19.96
N GLU A 319 0.14 -45.85 -19.22
CA GLU A 319 -1.08 -45.20 -19.67
C GLU A 319 -0.75 -44.11 -20.68
N VAL A 320 -1.51 -44.00 -21.75
CA VAL A 320 -1.40 -42.91 -22.72
C VAL A 320 -2.36 -41.81 -22.31
N LEU A 321 -1.81 -40.63 -21.99
CA LEU A 321 -2.58 -39.46 -21.59
C LEU A 321 -2.37 -38.32 -22.60
N LYS A 322 -3.44 -37.59 -22.90
CA LYS A 322 -3.36 -36.37 -23.68
C LYS A 322 -2.82 -35.21 -22.84
N LEU A 323 -1.92 -34.48 -23.42
CA LEU A 323 -1.29 -33.27 -22.86
C LEU A 323 -1.34 -32.16 -23.90
N ALA A 324 -1.82 -30.98 -23.51
CA ALA A 324 -1.63 -29.76 -24.26
C ALA A 324 -0.69 -28.84 -23.48
N THR A 325 0.31 -28.29 -24.16
CA THR A 325 1.24 -27.31 -23.57
C THR A 325 1.14 -25.99 -24.34
N PHE A 326 1.07 -24.89 -23.62
CA PHE A 326 1.02 -23.54 -24.18
C PHE A 326 1.70 -22.57 -23.22
N GLU A 327 2.06 -21.37 -23.69
CA GLU A 327 2.69 -20.35 -22.86
C GLU A 327 1.72 -19.22 -22.57
N LEU A 328 1.64 -18.83 -21.30
CA LEU A 328 0.82 -17.75 -20.78
C LEU A 328 1.72 -16.58 -20.34
N MET A 329 1.28 -15.36 -20.59
CA MET A 329 1.97 -14.13 -20.19
C MET A 329 1.02 -13.21 -19.42
N ASP A 330 1.53 -12.58 -18.37
CA ASP A 330 0.91 -11.45 -17.69
C ASP A 330 1.89 -10.24 -17.65
N GLU A 331 1.53 -9.19 -16.95
CA GLU A 331 2.37 -7.99 -16.79
C GLU A 331 3.70 -8.27 -16.07
N THR A 332 3.82 -9.41 -15.38
CA THR A 332 4.96 -9.75 -14.52
C THR A 332 5.91 -10.74 -15.15
N GLY A 333 5.44 -11.55 -16.12
CA GLY A 333 6.29 -12.57 -16.74
C GLY A 333 5.54 -13.56 -17.62
N ARG A 334 6.24 -14.66 -17.92
CA ARG A 334 5.71 -15.75 -18.75
C ARG A 334 5.86 -17.08 -18.02
N MET A 335 4.92 -18.01 -18.30
CA MET A 335 4.96 -19.36 -17.74
C MET A 335 4.31 -20.38 -18.66
N TRP A 336 4.94 -21.53 -18.78
CA TRP A 336 4.35 -22.67 -19.46
C TRP A 336 3.20 -23.28 -18.67
N VAL A 337 2.17 -23.71 -19.38
CA VAL A 337 0.99 -24.37 -18.84
C VAL A 337 0.89 -25.76 -19.44
N SER A 338 0.74 -26.77 -18.58
CA SER A 338 0.50 -28.16 -18.92
C SER A 338 -0.94 -28.55 -18.58
N ALA A 339 -1.78 -28.64 -19.59
CA ALA A 339 -3.17 -29.08 -19.47
C ALA A 339 -3.29 -30.59 -19.78
N TRP A 340 -3.74 -31.34 -18.78
CA TRP A 340 -3.80 -32.80 -18.84
C TRP A 340 -5.21 -33.32 -19.02
N ARG A 341 -5.35 -34.47 -19.70
CA ARG A 341 -6.61 -35.24 -19.83
C ARG A 341 -7.75 -34.39 -20.41
N GLY A 342 -8.89 -34.30 -19.71
CA GLY A 342 -10.07 -33.56 -20.15
C GLY A 342 -9.85 -32.05 -20.31
N HIS A 343 -8.81 -31.47 -19.68
CA HIS A 343 -8.48 -30.06 -19.85
C HIS A 343 -7.88 -29.75 -21.23
N VAL A 344 -7.41 -30.76 -21.96
CA VAL A 344 -6.93 -30.58 -23.34
C VAL A 344 -8.04 -30.02 -24.22
N ASP A 345 -9.26 -30.53 -24.06
CA ASP A 345 -10.42 -30.07 -24.85
C ASP A 345 -10.80 -28.62 -24.57
N SER A 346 -10.51 -28.11 -23.37
CA SER A 346 -10.75 -26.71 -23.01
C SER A 346 -9.72 -25.73 -23.59
N VAL A 347 -8.55 -26.24 -24.02
CA VAL A 347 -7.44 -25.38 -24.46
C VAL A 347 -7.01 -25.57 -25.90
N LYS A 348 -7.36 -26.70 -26.55
CA LYS A 348 -6.86 -27.04 -27.90
C LYS A 348 -7.16 -26.01 -28.98
N ASP A 349 -8.22 -25.23 -28.81
CA ASP A 349 -8.69 -24.23 -29.78
C ASP A 349 -8.27 -22.78 -29.39
N LEU A 350 -7.45 -22.61 -28.33
CA LEU A 350 -6.92 -21.32 -27.93
C LEU A 350 -5.97 -20.76 -29.02
N LYS A 351 -6.02 -19.45 -29.21
CA LYS A 351 -5.16 -18.72 -30.15
C LYS A 351 -4.25 -17.77 -29.39
N VAL A 352 -3.13 -17.43 -30.00
CA VAL A 352 -2.27 -16.36 -29.52
C VAL A 352 -3.08 -15.05 -29.46
N GLY A 353 -3.00 -14.34 -28.33
CA GLY A 353 -3.79 -13.15 -28.01
C GLY A 353 -5.06 -13.46 -27.20
N ASP A 354 -5.45 -14.73 -27.04
CA ASP A 354 -6.59 -15.07 -26.17
C ASP A 354 -6.25 -14.83 -24.71
N ARG A 355 -7.10 -14.09 -24.02
CA ARG A 355 -6.99 -13.89 -22.58
C ARG A 355 -7.77 -14.97 -21.85
N ILE A 356 -7.11 -15.68 -20.95
CA ILE A 356 -7.69 -16.83 -20.24
C ILE A 356 -7.51 -16.73 -18.74
N VAL A 357 -8.43 -17.36 -18.05
CA VAL A 357 -8.45 -17.53 -16.60
C VAL A 357 -8.22 -18.99 -16.28
N ILE A 358 -7.23 -19.32 -15.48
CA ILE A 358 -6.96 -20.65 -14.95
C ILE A 358 -7.15 -20.60 -13.44
N LYS A 359 -8.05 -21.45 -12.90
CA LYS A 359 -8.30 -21.54 -11.46
C LYS A 359 -7.93 -22.91 -10.94
N ASN A 360 -7.39 -22.94 -9.72
CA ASN A 360 -7.06 -24.16 -8.98
C ASN A 360 -6.01 -25.05 -9.68
N ALA A 361 -5.00 -24.42 -10.30
CA ALA A 361 -3.82 -25.11 -10.84
C ALA A 361 -2.76 -25.34 -9.75
N TYR A 362 -1.68 -26.02 -10.08
CA TYR A 362 -0.51 -26.15 -9.22
C TYR A 362 0.78 -25.89 -9.99
N VAL A 363 1.81 -25.46 -9.27
CA VAL A 363 3.13 -25.13 -9.82
C VAL A 363 4.09 -26.28 -9.57
N LYS A 364 4.72 -26.77 -10.62
CA LYS A 364 5.75 -27.81 -10.56
C LYS A 364 6.94 -27.45 -11.44
N ARG A 365 8.02 -28.25 -11.37
CA ARG A 365 9.06 -28.23 -12.38
C ARG A 365 8.63 -29.02 -13.61
N GLY A 366 8.81 -28.41 -14.76
CA GLY A 366 8.56 -29.00 -16.06
C GLY A 366 9.85 -29.44 -16.73
N PHE A 367 9.78 -29.58 -18.06
CA PHE A 367 10.95 -29.95 -18.86
C PHE A 367 12.01 -28.84 -18.83
N GLY A 368 13.29 -29.22 -18.65
CA GLY A 368 14.37 -28.25 -18.60
C GLY A 368 14.48 -27.45 -17.29
N ASP A 369 13.91 -27.99 -16.20
CA ASP A 369 13.98 -27.43 -14.85
C ASP A 369 13.27 -26.07 -14.67
N GLN A 370 12.43 -25.69 -15.66
CA GLN A 370 11.61 -24.48 -15.61
C GLN A 370 10.32 -24.72 -14.81
N LEU A 371 9.83 -23.67 -14.15
CA LEU A 371 8.51 -23.71 -13.49
C LEU A 371 7.41 -23.75 -14.54
N GLU A 372 6.41 -24.60 -14.31
CA GLU A 372 5.20 -24.66 -15.12
C GLU A 372 3.94 -24.76 -14.25
N LEU A 373 2.85 -24.21 -14.74
CA LEU A 373 1.51 -24.45 -14.22
C LEU A 373 1.00 -25.79 -14.75
N SER A 374 0.41 -26.59 -13.88
CA SER A 374 -0.16 -27.87 -14.28
C SER A 374 -1.59 -28.02 -13.78
N THR A 375 -2.44 -28.65 -14.58
CA THR A 375 -3.83 -28.87 -14.23
C THR A 375 -4.03 -30.11 -13.37
N ARG A 376 -5.07 -30.07 -12.52
CA ARG A 376 -5.62 -31.18 -11.72
C ARG A 376 -7.07 -31.40 -12.11
N ASN A 377 -7.71 -32.42 -11.56
CA ASN A 377 -9.13 -32.69 -11.82
C ASN A 377 -10.05 -31.51 -11.46
N ALA A 378 -9.69 -30.74 -10.41
CA ALA A 378 -10.46 -29.58 -9.95
C ALA A 378 -10.06 -28.25 -10.63
N THR A 379 -9.11 -28.25 -11.57
CA THR A 379 -8.72 -27.07 -12.33
C THR A 379 -9.83 -26.67 -13.29
N SER A 380 -10.09 -25.38 -13.43
CA SER A 380 -10.93 -24.83 -14.50
C SER A 380 -10.13 -23.87 -15.37
N ILE A 381 -10.40 -23.89 -16.67
CA ILE A 381 -9.81 -22.99 -17.66
C ILE A 381 -10.96 -22.39 -18.47
N ALA A 382 -11.02 -21.08 -18.53
CA ALA A 382 -12.04 -20.35 -19.28
C ALA A 382 -11.40 -19.16 -20.04
N LYS A 383 -11.92 -18.88 -21.23
CA LYS A 383 -11.59 -17.67 -21.96
C LYS A 383 -12.30 -16.47 -21.32
N GLU A 384 -11.57 -15.40 -21.10
CA GLU A 384 -12.15 -14.13 -20.63
C GLU A 384 -12.88 -13.49 -21.82
N THR A 385 -14.17 -13.22 -21.66
CA THR A 385 -15.05 -12.63 -22.70
C THR A 385 -14.97 -11.12 -22.69
#